data_a8f8d1a06273e3259829ab063c17f075
#
_entry.id   a8f8d1a06273e3259829ab063c17f075
#
_cell.length_a   1.000
_cell.length_b   1.000
_cell.length_c   1.000
_cell.angle_alpha   90.00
_cell.angle_beta   90.00
_cell.angle_gamma   90.00
#
_symmetry.space_group_name_H-M   'P 1'
#
loop_
_entity.id
_entity.type
_entity.pdbx_description
1 polymer ?
#
loop_
_entity_poly.entity_id
_entity_poly.type
_entity_poly.pdbx_seq_one_letter_code
_entity_poly.pdbx_strand_id
1 'polypeptide(L)'
;VNIKQDLIPTSNRNRPGTRINPTHITIHETANRSRGADAATHARYVKGADAQNRSVSWHYTVDDKQIIQHLPNHEMGWHAGTNGNRQSIGIELCVNSDGDFEKTKANAQWLIRKLMSNLNIPVERVVTHKHWTGKNCPATLLPQFNNFKQGVITVTAQSNNTPSPTHKGNWEKATAKGIFNGERPKEPLTREQFASILNRLGLLD
;
A
#
# COMPACT_ATOMS: atom_id res chain seq x y z
N VAL A 1 -9.09 -8.41 1.52
CA VAL A 1 -8.09 -9.04 0.63
C VAL A 1 -6.96 -9.59 1.48
N ASN A 2 -6.51 -10.82 1.20
CA ASN A 2 -5.37 -11.45 1.86
C ASN A 2 -4.14 -11.37 0.94
N ILE A 3 -2.94 -11.23 1.54
CA ILE A 3 -1.69 -11.31 0.82
C ILE A 3 -1.25 -12.79 0.80
N LYS A 4 -1.12 -13.34 -0.41
CA LYS A 4 -0.52 -14.66 -0.62
C LYS A 4 0.98 -14.50 -0.80
N GLN A 5 1.79 -15.22 -0.03
CA GLN A 5 3.23 -15.28 -0.28
C GLN A 5 3.54 -16.32 -1.34
N ASP A 6 4.23 -15.91 -2.38
CA ASP A 6 4.79 -16.76 -3.45
C ASP A 6 6.15 -16.16 -3.86
N LEU A 7 7.13 -16.35 -2.98
CA LEU A 7 8.42 -15.69 -3.06
C LEU A 7 9.28 -16.25 -4.19
N ILE A 8 10.04 -15.36 -4.82
CA ILE A 8 11.11 -15.73 -5.75
C ILE A 8 12.12 -16.59 -4.98
N PRO A 9 12.53 -17.77 -5.49
CA PRO A 9 13.54 -18.58 -4.84
C PRO A 9 14.85 -17.83 -4.62
N THR A 10 15.50 -18.06 -3.49
CA THR A 10 16.80 -17.41 -3.18
C THR A 10 17.92 -17.79 -4.15
N SER A 11 17.77 -18.91 -4.86
CA SER A 11 18.68 -19.35 -5.93
C SER A 11 18.50 -18.58 -7.24
N ASN A 12 17.43 -17.83 -7.42
CA ASN A 12 17.18 -17.09 -8.64
C ASN A 12 18.04 -15.82 -8.70
N ARG A 13 18.68 -15.59 -9.87
CA ARG A 13 19.57 -14.44 -10.08
C ARG A 13 18.86 -13.08 -9.92
N ASN A 14 17.56 -13.00 -10.17
CA ASN A 14 16.77 -11.78 -10.03
C ASN A 14 16.26 -11.54 -8.60
N ARG A 15 16.69 -12.35 -7.62
CA ARG A 15 16.54 -12.07 -6.19
C ARG A 15 17.92 -11.83 -5.58
N PRO A 16 18.42 -10.57 -5.57
CA PRO A 16 19.79 -10.26 -5.17
C PRO A 16 20.07 -10.47 -3.67
N GLY A 17 19.05 -10.64 -2.83
CA GLY A 17 19.21 -10.80 -1.38
C GLY A 17 19.76 -9.57 -0.65
N THR A 18 20.00 -8.48 -1.36
CA THR A 18 20.51 -7.24 -0.77
C THR A 18 19.47 -6.63 0.17
N ARG A 19 19.85 -6.38 1.42
CA ARG A 19 18.96 -5.75 2.40
C ARG A 19 18.77 -4.27 2.11
N ILE A 20 17.52 -3.82 2.22
CA ILE A 20 17.14 -2.40 2.14
C ILE A 20 16.30 -1.99 3.34
N ASN A 21 16.27 -0.68 3.62
CA ASN A 21 15.30 -0.05 4.50
C ASN A 21 14.41 0.85 3.63
N PRO A 22 13.25 0.37 3.17
CA PRO A 22 12.46 1.11 2.19
C PRO A 22 11.86 2.37 2.79
N THR A 23 11.99 3.46 2.06
CA THR A 23 11.44 4.77 2.41
C THR A 23 10.32 5.21 1.47
N HIS A 24 10.09 4.47 0.38
CA HIS A 24 9.12 4.77 -0.65
C HIS A 24 8.33 3.52 -1.04
N ILE A 25 7.17 3.73 -1.64
CA ILE A 25 6.39 2.71 -2.36
C ILE A 25 6.29 3.14 -3.81
N THR A 26 6.74 2.30 -4.73
CA THR A 26 6.74 2.59 -6.17
C THR A 26 5.65 1.80 -6.87
N ILE A 27 4.78 2.51 -7.59
CA ILE A 27 3.67 1.93 -8.32
C ILE A 27 4.05 1.76 -9.80
N HIS A 28 3.78 0.56 -10.29
CA HIS A 28 3.95 0.14 -11.68
C HIS A 28 2.64 -0.42 -12.24
N GLU A 29 2.58 -0.60 -13.53
CA GLU A 29 1.64 -1.46 -14.24
C GLU A 29 2.40 -2.55 -14.99
N THR A 30 1.85 -3.76 -15.00
CA THR A 30 2.42 -4.91 -15.70
C THR A 30 2.54 -4.69 -17.21
N ALA A 31 1.85 -3.68 -17.77
CA ALA A 31 1.76 -3.37 -19.19
C ALA A 31 1.28 -4.53 -20.07
N ASN A 32 0.84 -5.63 -19.49
CA ASN A 32 0.31 -6.81 -20.17
C ASN A 32 -1.22 -6.82 -20.14
N ARG A 33 -1.83 -6.46 -21.27
CA ARG A 33 -3.29 -6.42 -21.43
C ARG A 33 -3.89 -7.74 -21.92
N SER A 34 -3.09 -8.77 -22.12
CA SER A 34 -3.57 -10.08 -22.55
C SER A 34 -4.56 -10.65 -21.57
N ARG A 35 -5.57 -11.36 -22.06
CA ARG A 35 -6.49 -12.13 -21.23
C ARG A 35 -5.70 -13.13 -20.36
N GLY A 36 -6.04 -13.22 -19.08
CA GLY A 36 -5.36 -14.10 -18.13
C GLY A 36 -3.99 -13.61 -17.65
N ALA A 37 -3.57 -12.38 -17.98
CA ALA A 37 -2.35 -11.77 -17.44
C ALA A 37 -2.57 -11.20 -16.03
N ASP A 38 -3.08 -12.05 -15.14
CA ASP A 38 -3.39 -11.79 -13.74
C ASP A 38 -2.16 -11.87 -12.80
N ALA A 39 -2.35 -11.66 -11.52
CA ALA A 39 -1.28 -11.72 -10.54
C ALA A 39 -0.62 -13.11 -10.46
N ALA A 40 -1.38 -14.20 -10.64
CA ALA A 40 -0.83 -15.55 -10.64
C ALA A 40 0.07 -15.81 -11.85
N THR A 41 -0.29 -15.27 -13.02
CA THR A 41 0.55 -15.32 -14.22
C THR A 41 1.85 -14.55 -14.04
N HIS A 42 1.80 -13.36 -13.47
CA HIS A 42 2.99 -12.57 -13.16
C HIS A 42 3.85 -13.18 -12.05
N ALA A 43 3.25 -13.89 -11.08
CA ALA A 43 3.98 -14.66 -10.07
C ALA A 43 4.80 -15.80 -10.69
N ARG A 44 4.28 -16.47 -11.72
CA ARG A 44 5.04 -17.47 -12.48
C ARG A 44 6.15 -16.82 -13.30
N TYR A 45 5.82 -15.71 -13.97
CA TYR A 45 6.77 -14.97 -14.80
C TYR A 45 8.00 -14.50 -13.99
N VAL A 46 7.78 -13.84 -12.84
CA VAL A 46 8.88 -13.25 -12.06
C VAL A 46 9.85 -14.31 -11.50
N LYS A 47 9.43 -15.56 -11.39
CA LYS A 47 10.26 -16.71 -11.00
C LYS A 47 10.90 -17.42 -12.19
N GLY A 48 10.45 -17.13 -13.39
CA GLY A 48 10.88 -17.80 -14.64
C GLY A 48 12.23 -17.32 -15.18
N ALA A 49 12.72 -18.03 -16.18
CA ALA A 49 14.02 -17.77 -16.80
C ALA A 49 14.10 -16.38 -17.47
N ASP A 50 13.01 -15.93 -18.12
CA ASP A 50 13.00 -14.62 -18.79
C ASP A 50 13.22 -13.48 -17.80
N ALA A 51 12.50 -13.46 -16.67
CA ALA A 51 12.68 -12.46 -15.64
C ALA A 51 14.09 -12.48 -15.03
N GLN A 52 14.66 -13.66 -14.85
CA GLN A 52 16.05 -13.82 -14.38
C GLN A 52 17.06 -13.27 -15.41
N ASN A 53 16.89 -13.58 -16.69
CA ASN A 53 17.79 -13.11 -17.77
C ASN A 53 17.70 -11.59 -17.94
N ARG A 54 16.52 -10.99 -17.73
CA ARG A 54 16.30 -9.55 -17.83
C ARG A 54 16.63 -8.82 -16.53
N SER A 55 17.00 -9.53 -15.47
CA SER A 55 17.28 -8.95 -14.14
C SER A 55 16.13 -8.07 -13.65
N VAL A 56 14.90 -8.62 -13.65
CA VAL A 56 13.71 -7.90 -13.15
C VAL A 56 13.07 -8.65 -11.99
N SER A 57 12.70 -7.91 -10.98
CA SER A 57 11.98 -8.41 -9.82
C SER A 57 11.29 -7.27 -9.06
N TRP A 58 10.19 -7.57 -8.40
CA TRP A 58 9.39 -6.60 -7.62
C TRP A 58 8.76 -7.29 -6.42
N HIS A 59 8.18 -6.51 -5.50
CA HIS A 59 7.71 -7.03 -4.22
C HIS A 59 6.30 -7.60 -4.27
N TYR A 60 5.39 -6.94 -4.98
CA TYR A 60 3.98 -7.34 -5.03
C TYR A 60 3.40 -7.24 -6.43
N THR A 61 2.55 -8.20 -6.79
CA THR A 61 1.61 -8.06 -7.90
C THR A 61 0.19 -8.04 -7.36
N VAL A 62 -0.62 -7.14 -7.89
CA VAL A 62 -2.01 -6.91 -7.47
C VAL A 62 -2.93 -7.03 -8.67
N ASP A 63 -4.00 -7.81 -8.55
CA ASP A 63 -5.12 -7.85 -9.48
C ASP A 63 -6.46 -7.61 -8.75
N ASP A 64 -7.57 -7.79 -9.43
CA ASP A 64 -8.93 -7.60 -8.90
C ASP A 64 -9.36 -8.66 -7.87
N LYS A 65 -8.61 -9.76 -7.71
CA LYS A 65 -8.94 -10.92 -6.88
C LYS A 65 -7.95 -11.16 -5.75
N GLN A 66 -6.67 -10.83 -5.96
CA GLN A 66 -5.61 -11.23 -5.04
C GLN A 66 -4.42 -10.26 -5.05
N ILE A 67 -3.61 -10.39 -4.00
CA ILE A 67 -2.31 -9.74 -3.85
C ILE A 67 -1.29 -10.86 -3.62
N ILE A 68 -0.23 -10.88 -4.43
CA ILE A 68 0.86 -11.88 -4.30
C ILE A 68 2.16 -11.16 -3.98
N GLN A 69 2.83 -11.61 -2.92
CA GLN A 69 4.14 -11.11 -2.50
C GLN A 69 5.25 -11.99 -3.07
N HIS A 70 6.25 -11.38 -3.73
CA HIS A 70 7.38 -12.05 -4.40
C HIS A 70 8.73 -11.83 -3.72
N LEU A 71 8.88 -10.73 -2.98
CA LEU A 71 10.07 -10.42 -2.18
C LEU A 71 9.67 -9.97 -0.78
N PRO A 72 10.48 -10.28 0.27
CA PRO A 72 10.35 -9.64 1.56
C PRO A 72 10.55 -8.12 1.46
N ASN A 73 9.83 -7.34 2.26
CA ASN A 73 9.88 -5.88 2.20
C ASN A 73 11.27 -5.28 2.46
N HIS A 74 12.14 -6.01 3.13
CA HIS A 74 13.51 -5.58 3.45
C HIS A 74 14.57 -6.09 2.44
N GLU A 75 14.17 -6.73 1.34
CA GLU A 75 15.04 -7.14 0.25
C GLU A 75 14.87 -6.21 -0.95
N MET A 76 15.97 -5.94 -1.66
CA MET A 76 15.97 -5.13 -2.88
C MET A 76 15.35 -5.87 -4.04
N GLY A 77 14.42 -5.24 -4.76
CA GLY A 77 13.93 -5.69 -6.07
C GLY A 77 14.56 -4.86 -7.21
N TRP A 78 14.61 -5.40 -8.41
CA TRP A 78 15.09 -4.72 -9.60
C TRP A 78 13.92 -4.24 -10.47
N HIS A 79 13.35 -3.06 -10.16
CA HIS A 79 12.11 -2.59 -10.80
C HIS A 79 12.12 -1.11 -11.23
N ALA A 80 12.98 -0.25 -10.66
CA ALA A 80 12.85 1.20 -10.81
C ALA A 80 14.21 1.94 -10.94
N GLY A 81 15.22 1.27 -11.49
CA GLY A 81 16.58 1.82 -11.58
C GLY A 81 17.27 1.88 -10.20
N THR A 82 18.53 2.29 -10.18
CA THR A 82 19.41 2.16 -9.01
C THR A 82 18.80 2.78 -7.74
N ASN A 83 18.29 4.02 -7.83
CA ASN A 83 17.75 4.72 -6.67
C ASN A 83 16.41 4.11 -6.22
N GLY A 84 15.48 3.84 -7.15
CA GLY A 84 14.20 3.23 -6.84
C GLY A 84 14.35 1.82 -6.25
N ASN A 85 15.25 1.01 -6.79
CA ASN A 85 15.52 -0.34 -6.30
C ASN A 85 16.01 -0.36 -4.85
N ARG A 86 16.85 0.58 -4.47
CA ARG A 86 17.45 0.68 -3.13
C ARG A 86 16.54 1.30 -2.08
N GLN A 87 15.52 2.03 -2.51
CA GLN A 87 14.72 2.86 -1.61
C GLN A 87 13.25 2.47 -1.56
N SER A 88 12.77 1.56 -2.44
CA SER A 88 11.33 1.38 -2.53
C SER A 88 10.85 -0.06 -2.62
N ILE A 89 9.60 -0.23 -2.16
CA ILE A 89 8.78 -1.42 -2.40
C ILE A 89 8.11 -1.26 -3.77
N GLY A 90 8.39 -2.15 -4.72
CA GLY A 90 7.74 -2.15 -6.04
C GLY A 90 6.42 -2.91 -6.02
N ILE A 91 5.35 -2.28 -6.50
CA ILE A 91 4.01 -2.88 -6.65
C ILE A 91 3.60 -2.81 -8.13
N GLU A 92 3.35 -3.96 -8.74
CA GLU A 92 2.85 -4.09 -10.10
C GLU A 92 1.33 -4.28 -10.09
N LEU A 93 0.59 -3.40 -10.74
CA LEU A 93 -0.85 -3.49 -10.96
C LEU A 93 -1.14 -4.21 -12.26
N CYS A 94 -1.93 -5.28 -12.23
CA CYS A 94 -2.40 -5.97 -13.41
C CYS A 94 -3.37 -5.10 -14.22
N VAL A 95 -3.20 -5.10 -15.55
CA VAL A 95 -4.02 -4.36 -16.51
C VAL A 95 -4.63 -5.28 -17.57
N ASN A 96 -4.75 -6.58 -17.26
CA ASN A 96 -5.31 -7.58 -18.15
C ASN A 96 -6.76 -7.26 -18.55
N SER A 97 -7.10 -7.56 -19.81
CA SER A 97 -8.38 -7.15 -20.42
C SER A 97 -9.61 -7.82 -19.82
N ASP A 98 -9.44 -8.92 -19.11
CA ASP A 98 -10.50 -9.67 -18.42
C ASP A 98 -10.54 -9.45 -16.90
N GLY A 99 -9.73 -8.50 -16.39
CA GLY A 99 -9.73 -8.06 -15.00
C GLY A 99 -10.53 -6.78 -14.79
N ASP A 100 -10.92 -6.52 -13.54
CA ASP A 100 -11.54 -5.27 -13.10
C ASP A 100 -10.46 -4.33 -12.54
N PHE A 101 -10.04 -3.34 -13.35
CA PHE A 101 -8.96 -2.43 -12.95
C PHE A 101 -9.34 -1.52 -11.77
N GLU A 102 -10.64 -1.20 -11.59
CA GLU A 102 -11.09 -0.41 -10.42
C GLU A 102 -10.91 -1.21 -9.13
N LYS A 103 -11.24 -2.52 -9.14
CA LYS A 103 -10.95 -3.40 -8.00
C LYS A 103 -9.46 -3.60 -7.81
N THR A 104 -8.68 -3.73 -8.88
CA THR A 104 -7.21 -3.79 -8.79
C THR A 104 -6.66 -2.55 -8.08
N LYS A 105 -7.13 -1.35 -8.43
CA LYS A 105 -6.76 -0.10 -7.75
C LYS A 105 -7.16 -0.10 -6.27
N ALA A 106 -8.38 -0.55 -5.95
CA ALA A 106 -8.85 -0.63 -4.56
C ALA A 106 -8.01 -1.59 -3.72
N ASN A 107 -7.66 -2.76 -4.27
CA ASN A 107 -6.76 -3.74 -3.62
C ASN A 107 -5.35 -3.16 -3.42
N ALA A 108 -4.82 -2.44 -4.42
CA ALA A 108 -3.52 -1.77 -4.31
C ALA A 108 -3.54 -0.67 -3.24
N GLN A 109 -4.59 0.15 -3.17
CA GLN A 109 -4.76 1.16 -2.13
C GLN A 109 -4.80 0.53 -0.72
N TRP A 110 -5.48 -0.61 -0.56
CA TRP A 110 -5.48 -1.36 0.70
C TRP A 110 -4.07 -1.83 1.07
N LEU A 111 -3.32 -2.42 0.11
CA LEU A 111 -1.93 -2.86 0.32
C LEU A 111 -1.03 -1.68 0.70
N ILE A 112 -1.14 -0.56 -0.03
CA ILE A 112 -0.35 0.65 0.22
C ILE A 112 -0.57 1.15 1.66
N ARG A 113 -1.82 1.26 2.12
CA ARG A 113 -2.12 1.65 3.51
C ARG A 113 -1.45 0.74 4.53
N LYS A 114 -1.50 -0.58 4.30
CA LYS A 114 -0.86 -1.56 5.18
C LYS A 114 0.67 -1.38 5.21
N LEU A 115 1.29 -1.16 4.05
CA LEU A 115 2.74 -0.93 3.95
C LEU A 115 3.15 0.41 4.57
N MET A 116 2.40 1.48 4.34
CA MET A 116 2.61 2.80 4.95
C MET A 116 2.61 2.70 6.47
N SER A 117 1.61 2.02 7.04
CA SER A 117 1.51 1.82 8.49
C SER A 117 2.64 0.97 9.05
N ASN A 118 2.97 -0.15 8.40
CA ASN A 118 3.97 -1.10 8.89
C ASN A 118 5.41 -0.58 8.78
N LEU A 119 5.69 0.26 7.78
CA LEU A 119 7.03 0.75 7.44
C LEU A 119 7.22 2.23 7.75
N ASN A 120 6.20 2.89 8.31
CA ASN A 120 6.19 4.32 8.60
C ASN A 120 6.53 5.18 7.36
N ILE A 121 5.95 4.83 6.21
CA ILE A 121 6.13 5.55 4.93
C ILE A 121 4.95 6.50 4.74
N PRO A 122 5.17 7.83 4.65
CA PRO A 122 4.10 8.78 4.43
C PRO A 122 3.60 8.74 2.98
N VAL A 123 2.36 9.19 2.74
CA VAL A 123 1.70 9.12 1.42
C VAL A 123 2.42 9.92 0.33
N GLU A 124 3.16 10.95 0.68
CA GLU A 124 3.99 11.75 -0.24
C GLU A 124 5.06 10.89 -0.91
N ARG A 125 5.52 9.84 -0.23
CA ARG A 125 6.51 8.87 -0.71
C ARG A 125 5.91 7.66 -1.42
N VAL A 126 4.61 7.68 -1.69
CA VAL A 126 3.97 6.80 -2.68
C VAL A 126 4.15 7.46 -4.05
N VAL A 127 5.00 6.88 -4.87
CA VAL A 127 5.48 7.46 -6.14
C VAL A 127 5.28 6.49 -7.31
N THR A 128 5.49 6.97 -8.53
CA THR A 128 5.43 6.15 -9.75
C THR A 128 6.84 5.74 -10.21
N HIS A 129 6.94 4.75 -11.11
CA HIS A 129 8.21 4.45 -11.78
C HIS A 129 8.75 5.69 -12.51
N LYS A 130 7.86 6.51 -13.10
CA LYS A 130 8.23 7.76 -13.76
C LYS A 130 9.02 8.71 -12.86
N HIS A 131 8.73 8.73 -11.57
CA HIS A 131 9.45 9.54 -10.58
C HIS A 131 10.96 9.24 -10.56
N TRP A 132 11.33 7.96 -10.71
CA TRP A 132 12.72 7.51 -10.61
C TRP A 132 13.53 7.65 -11.91
N THR A 133 12.90 7.31 -13.04
CA THR A 133 13.61 7.11 -14.31
C THR A 133 13.02 7.89 -15.49
N GLY A 134 11.91 8.58 -15.31
CA GLY A 134 11.18 9.23 -16.40
C GLY A 134 10.34 8.27 -17.25
N LYS A 135 10.42 6.94 -17.04
CA LYS A 135 9.64 5.94 -17.79
C LYS A 135 8.13 6.22 -17.66
N ASN A 136 7.39 6.13 -18.78
CA ASN A 136 5.93 6.26 -18.77
C ASN A 136 5.26 5.04 -18.12
N CYS A 137 5.40 4.91 -16.81
CA CYS A 137 4.85 3.82 -15.99
C CYS A 137 4.48 4.36 -14.60
N PRO A 138 3.28 4.03 -14.10
CA PRO A 138 2.18 3.23 -14.69
C PRO A 138 1.36 4.04 -15.73
N ALA A 139 1.37 3.61 -16.99
CA ALA A 139 0.87 4.42 -18.10
C ALA A 139 -0.63 4.78 -17.99
N THR A 140 -1.47 3.80 -17.65
CA THR A 140 -2.92 3.99 -17.49
C THR A 140 -3.26 4.80 -16.25
N LEU A 141 -2.48 4.63 -15.17
CA LEU A 141 -2.75 5.28 -13.89
C LEU A 141 -2.18 6.71 -13.79
N LEU A 142 -1.12 7.04 -14.53
CA LEU A 142 -0.45 8.35 -14.45
C LEU A 142 -1.40 9.55 -14.54
N PRO A 143 -2.38 9.61 -15.48
CA PRO A 143 -3.28 10.77 -15.58
C PRO A 143 -4.16 10.96 -14.34
N GLN A 144 -4.41 9.90 -13.59
CA GLN A 144 -5.27 9.90 -12.40
C GLN A 144 -4.52 9.53 -11.12
N PHE A 145 -3.18 9.60 -11.12
CA PHE A 145 -2.36 9.14 -9.99
C PHE A 145 -2.65 9.91 -8.69
N ASN A 146 -2.92 11.21 -8.78
CA ASN A 146 -3.30 12.00 -7.61
C ASN A 146 -4.65 11.53 -7.02
N ASN A 147 -5.64 11.25 -7.86
CA ASN A 147 -6.92 10.70 -7.39
C ASN A 147 -6.75 9.32 -6.78
N PHE A 148 -5.88 8.47 -7.35
CA PHE A 148 -5.52 7.19 -6.78
C PHE A 148 -4.89 7.35 -5.38
N LYS A 149 -3.97 8.30 -5.20
CA LYS A 149 -3.37 8.62 -3.89
C LYS A 149 -4.42 9.15 -2.90
N GLN A 150 -5.36 9.98 -3.35
CA GLN A 150 -6.48 10.44 -2.48
C GLN A 150 -7.28 9.25 -1.95
N GLY A 151 -7.57 8.23 -2.76
CA GLY A 151 -8.23 7.01 -2.31
C GLY A 151 -7.45 6.23 -1.23
N VAL A 152 -6.11 6.35 -1.19
CA VAL A 152 -5.31 5.81 -0.07
C VAL A 152 -5.62 6.55 1.23
N ILE A 153 -5.72 7.89 1.18
CA ILE A 153 -5.92 8.76 2.36
C ILE A 153 -7.37 8.73 2.85
N THR A 154 -8.33 8.84 1.94
CA THR A 154 -9.76 9.01 2.26
C THR A 154 -10.31 7.81 3.05
N VAL A 155 -9.94 6.58 2.70
CA VAL A 155 -10.38 5.39 3.44
C VAL A 155 -9.77 5.35 4.84
N THR A 156 -8.56 5.90 5.02
CA THR A 156 -7.96 6.04 6.36
C THR A 156 -8.75 7.04 7.20
N ALA A 157 -9.12 8.18 6.61
CA ALA A 157 -9.96 9.19 7.27
C ALA A 157 -11.35 8.63 7.62
N GLN A 158 -12.01 7.92 6.70
CA GLN A 158 -13.32 7.27 6.97
C GLN A 158 -13.22 6.16 8.01
N SER A 159 -12.15 5.34 8.00
CA SER A 159 -11.97 4.29 9.01
C SER A 159 -11.70 4.86 10.40
N ASN A 160 -11.10 6.06 10.47
CA ASN A 160 -10.87 6.77 11.72
C ASN A 160 -12.11 7.52 12.23
N ASN A 161 -13.03 7.90 11.32
CA ASN A 161 -14.28 8.58 11.66
C ASN A 161 -15.43 7.65 12.09
N THR A 162 -15.24 6.33 12.05
CA THR A 162 -16.24 5.38 12.51
C THR A 162 -15.74 4.66 13.77
N PRO A 163 -16.43 4.76 14.91
CA PRO A 163 -16.07 4.00 16.10
C PRO A 163 -16.05 2.49 15.82
N SER A 164 -15.14 1.76 16.47
CA SER A 164 -15.20 0.29 16.41
C SER A 164 -16.50 -0.22 17.03
N PRO A 165 -17.05 -1.33 16.55
CA PRO A 165 -18.32 -1.87 17.08
C PRO A 165 -18.33 -2.00 18.61
N THR A 166 -17.22 -2.44 19.20
CA THR A 166 -17.06 -2.63 20.65
C THR A 166 -17.15 -1.32 21.45
N HIS A 167 -16.74 -0.19 20.86
CA HIS A 167 -16.68 1.11 21.56
C HIS A 167 -17.73 2.11 21.08
N LYS A 168 -18.55 1.75 20.09
CA LYS A 168 -19.54 2.63 19.47
C LYS A 168 -20.48 3.29 20.51
N GLY A 169 -21.09 2.49 21.37
CA GLY A 169 -22.04 3.00 22.36
C GLY A 169 -21.41 3.97 23.38
N ASN A 170 -20.18 3.73 23.81
CA ASN A 170 -19.46 4.63 24.70
C ASN A 170 -19.06 5.91 23.99
N TRP A 171 -18.64 5.82 22.73
CA TRP A 171 -18.32 6.99 21.90
C TRP A 171 -19.54 7.89 21.69
N GLU A 172 -20.70 7.32 21.33
CA GLU A 172 -21.96 8.05 21.15
C GLU A 172 -22.41 8.76 22.43
N LYS A 173 -22.31 8.10 23.58
CA LYS A 173 -22.61 8.70 24.89
C LYS A 173 -21.68 9.86 25.22
N ALA A 174 -20.38 9.71 24.99
CA ALA A 174 -19.38 10.74 25.25
C ALA A 174 -19.56 11.96 24.32
N THR A 175 -19.92 11.71 23.07
CA THR A 175 -20.23 12.76 22.08
C THR A 175 -21.50 13.51 22.47
N ALA A 176 -22.57 12.79 22.87
CA ALA A 176 -23.83 13.40 23.31
C ALA A 176 -23.65 14.26 24.58
N LYS A 177 -22.67 13.92 25.43
CA LYS A 177 -22.30 14.73 26.63
C LYS A 177 -21.32 15.87 26.31
N GLY A 178 -20.96 16.10 25.05
CA GLY A 178 -20.00 17.13 24.64
C GLY A 178 -18.55 16.89 25.07
N ILE A 179 -18.20 15.66 25.50
CA ILE A 179 -16.83 15.28 25.89
C ILE A 179 -15.94 15.25 24.65
N PHE A 180 -16.47 14.72 23.55
CA PHE A 180 -15.84 14.70 22.22
C PHE A 180 -16.72 15.44 21.21
N ASN A 181 -16.09 15.91 20.11
CA ASN A 181 -16.80 16.57 19.00
C ASN A 181 -17.46 15.59 18.02
N GLY A 182 -17.34 14.27 18.23
CA GLY A 182 -17.87 13.24 17.34
C GLY A 182 -16.99 12.85 16.18
N GLU A 183 -15.79 13.44 16.07
CA GLU A 183 -14.83 13.19 14.99
C GLU A 183 -13.66 12.33 15.47
N ARG A 184 -13.06 11.59 14.53
CA ARG A 184 -11.79 10.87 14.69
C ARG A 184 -11.73 9.92 15.91
N PRO A 185 -12.72 9.01 16.11
CA PRO A 185 -12.81 8.16 17.29
C PRO A 185 -11.64 7.18 17.50
N LYS A 186 -10.78 7.00 16.51
CA LYS A 186 -9.63 6.08 16.55
C LYS A 186 -8.27 6.78 16.55
N GLU A 187 -8.25 8.10 16.60
CA GLU A 187 -6.98 8.82 16.74
C GLU A 187 -6.48 8.79 18.19
N PRO A 188 -5.16 8.65 18.38
CA PRO A 188 -4.56 8.75 19.71
C PRO A 188 -4.81 10.12 20.33
N LEU A 189 -5.13 10.15 21.61
CA LEU A 189 -5.18 11.40 22.39
C LEU A 189 -3.78 11.78 22.86
N THR A 190 -3.45 13.06 22.77
CA THR A 190 -2.27 13.59 23.47
C THR A 190 -2.54 13.67 24.98
N ARG A 191 -1.48 13.75 25.79
CA ARG A 191 -1.61 13.93 27.24
C ARG A 191 -2.36 15.23 27.59
N GLU A 192 -2.16 16.29 26.82
CA GLU A 192 -2.84 17.58 27.00
C GLU A 192 -4.34 17.47 26.69
N GLN A 193 -4.70 16.77 25.61
CA GLN A 193 -6.12 16.51 25.27
C GLN A 193 -6.79 15.65 26.35
N PHE A 194 -6.10 14.65 26.88
CA PHE A 194 -6.62 13.82 27.97
C PHE A 194 -6.81 14.63 29.26
N ALA A 195 -5.85 15.49 29.63
CA ALA A 195 -6.00 16.40 30.79
C ALA A 195 -7.20 17.34 30.62
N SER A 196 -7.41 17.88 29.40
CA SER A 196 -8.57 18.72 29.10
C SER A 196 -9.89 17.97 29.22
N ILE A 197 -9.95 16.69 28.92
CA ILE A 197 -11.11 15.81 29.10
C ILE A 197 -11.36 15.60 30.59
N LEU A 198 -10.33 15.29 31.38
CA LEU A 198 -10.45 15.11 32.83
C LEU A 198 -10.99 16.36 33.51
N ASN A 199 -10.52 17.56 33.12
CA ASN A 199 -11.02 18.82 33.62
C ASN A 199 -12.51 19.01 33.29
N ARG A 200 -12.96 18.73 32.06
CA ARG A 200 -14.39 18.80 31.70
C ARG A 200 -15.28 17.83 32.48
N LEU A 201 -14.69 16.75 32.97
CA LEU A 201 -15.37 15.76 33.78
C LEU A 201 -15.35 16.11 35.29
N GLY A 202 -14.71 17.22 35.70
CA GLY A 202 -14.52 17.59 37.08
C GLY A 202 -13.64 16.62 37.88
N LEU A 203 -12.65 16.04 37.24
CA LEU A 203 -11.73 15.03 37.81
C LEU A 203 -10.35 15.61 38.16
N LEU A 204 -10.12 16.89 37.94
CA LEU A 204 -8.84 17.57 38.22
C LEU A 204 -8.91 18.60 39.35
N ASP A 205 -9.99 18.66 40.10
CA ASP A 205 -10.17 19.55 41.27
C ASP A 205 -9.62 18.94 42.55
#